data_3b49c2a226b4d6563a353238f9f07e10
#
_entry.id   3b49c2a226b4d6563a353238f9f07e10
#
_cell.length_a   1.000
_cell.length_b   1.000
_cell.length_c   1.000
_cell.angle_alpha   90.00
_cell.angle_beta   90.00
_cell.angle_gamma   90.00
#
_symmetry.space_group_name_H-M   'P 1'
#
loop_
_entity.id
_entity.type
_entity.pdbx_description
1 polymer ?
#
loop_
_entity_poly.entity_id
_entity_poly.type
_entity_poly.pdbx_seq_one_letter_code
_entity_poly.pdbx_strand_id
1 'polypeptide(L)'
;MEKNVQRNLGAWALMLTGLGSIIGSGWLFGAGHAAKVAGPAAIFTWVIGAVVILAIALTYAELGAMFPESGGMVRYARYSHGSLVGFVAAWANWIAIVTVIPIEAEASIQYMSSWPWPWAQSLFQHGELTPPGLVLSAVLVVVYFLLNYWGVKVFAKANNAITIFKFIIPAATAVALVAAGFHPGNFGGSSAANVAGQGFAPYGWSAVLTAIATSGIVFAFNGFQSPINLAGEARNPGRNVPIAVIGSILLAAVIYVALQVAFLGAVPPESLVNGWHGIDYHSPFAQLAIALNLNWLAIVLYIDAFVSPSGTGSTYMATTTRMIYAMERNNTMPAIFGRVHPLFGVSRPAMWFNLAVSFIFLFFFRGWGALAAVISVATVISYLTGPISVMSLRRTSPQLHRPLRLPGLSLVAPFAFVCASLILYWAKWPLTGEIIVLMLVALPVYFYYQAKAGWPDFKTELKGAWWMIAYLPTIAALSYCGSTEFGGHGYIPYGWDMGIVAVLSLFFYHWGVASGWHTRYLDEVDSVHEETEVRDRKRAAREVPQGA
;
A
#
# COMPACT_ATOMS: atom_id res chain seq x y z
N MET A 1 24.77 -9.67 -7.49
CA MET A 1 25.41 -8.35 -7.34
C MET A 1 25.08 -7.68 -5.99
N GLU A 2 24.92 -8.45 -4.93
CA GLU A 2 24.74 -7.92 -3.57
C GLU A 2 26.01 -8.14 -2.70
N LYS A 3 27.18 -8.10 -3.34
CA LYS A 3 28.46 -8.50 -2.73
C LYS A 3 28.93 -7.63 -1.55
N ASN A 4 28.25 -6.52 -1.20
CA ASN A 4 28.68 -5.58 -0.15
C ASN A 4 27.54 -4.92 0.64
N VAL A 5 26.36 -5.53 0.74
CA VAL A 5 25.30 -4.99 1.60
C VAL A 5 25.66 -5.27 3.07
N GLN A 6 25.91 -4.21 3.83
CA GLN A 6 26.18 -4.32 5.26
C GLN A 6 24.88 -4.58 6.02
N ARG A 7 24.75 -5.69 6.73
CA ARG A 7 23.59 -6.04 7.58
C ARG A 7 23.61 -5.27 8.89
N ASN A 8 23.26 -3.99 8.85
CA ASN A 8 23.38 -3.09 9.99
C ASN A 8 22.04 -2.67 10.59
N LEU A 9 20.90 -2.94 9.93
CA LEU A 9 19.59 -2.49 10.38
C LEU A 9 19.02 -3.40 11.47
N GLY A 10 18.81 -2.83 12.66
CA GLY A 10 18.09 -3.48 13.76
C GLY A 10 16.56 -3.40 13.58
N ALA A 11 15.81 -4.11 14.47
CA ALA A 11 14.34 -4.15 14.40
C ALA A 11 13.71 -2.74 14.48
N TRP A 12 14.21 -1.85 15.34
CA TRP A 12 13.70 -0.48 15.47
C TRP A 12 13.93 0.36 14.20
N ALA A 13 15.12 0.28 13.61
CA ALA A 13 15.41 1.01 12.38
C ALA A 13 14.51 0.54 11.22
N LEU A 14 14.32 -0.76 11.09
CA LEU A 14 13.40 -1.35 10.11
C LEU A 14 11.93 -0.96 10.39
N MET A 15 11.51 -0.97 11.65
CA MET A 15 10.15 -0.57 12.04
C MET A 15 9.90 0.91 11.75
N LEU A 16 10.85 1.79 12.05
CA LEU A 16 10.76 3.22 11.70
C LEU A 16 10.73 3.44 10.19
N THR A 17 11.44 2.61 9.42
CA THR A 17 11.35 2.65 7.95
C THR A 17 9.94 2.24 7.47
N GLY A 18 9.37 1.18 8.06
CA GLY A 18 8.00 0.77 7.80
C GLY A 18 7.00 1.87 8.14
N LEU A 19 7.08 2.44 9.34
CA LEU A 19 6.23 3.54 9.78
C LEU A 19 6.37 4.79 8.93
N GLY A 20 7.61 5.16 8.58
CA GLY A 20 7.87 6.31 7.71
C GLY A 20 7.30 6.15 6.30
N SER A 21 7.17 4.91 5.84
CA SER A 21 6.53 4.58 4.55
C SER A 21 5.00 4.51 4.68
N ILE A 22 4.47 4.03 5.81
CA ILE A 22 3.02 3.94 6.09
C ILE A 22 2.42 5.33 6.30
N ILE A 23 3.07 6.19 7.08
CA ILE A 23 2.55 7.53 7.41
C ILE A 23 2.93 8.51 6.29
N GLY A 24 2.08 8.60 5.29
CA GLY A 24 2.10 9.59 4.19
C GLY A 24 0.88 10.50 4.28
N SER A 25 0.28 10.87 3.16
CA SER A 25 -0.96 11.67 3.13
C SER A 25 -2.20 10.91 3.63
N GLY A 26 -2.14 9.58 3.76
CA GLY A 26 -3.27 8.75 4.16
C GLY A 26 -3.92 9.16 5.48
N TRP A 27 -3.14 9.55 6.49
CA TRP A 27 -3.66 10.00 7.76
C TRP A 27 -4.35 11.37 7.69
N LEU A 28 -3.88 12.27 6.80
CA LEU A 28 -4.42 13.62 6.64
C LEU A 28 -5.86 13.61 6.11
N PHE A 29 -6.22 12.62 5.31
CA PHE A 29 -7.51 12.56 4.62
C PHE A 29 -8.40 11.40 5.03
N GLY A 30 -7.80 10.24 5.35
CA GLY A 30 -8.53 8.99 5.54
C GLY A 30 -9.65 9.07 6.57
N ALA A 31 -9.41 9.73 7.70
CA ALA A 31 -10.43 9.88 8.75
C ALA A 31 -11.65 10.70 8.28
N GLY A 32 -11.42 11.80 7.56
CA GLY A 32 -12.49 12.63 6.99
C GLY A 32 -13.28 11.91 5.91
N HIS A 33 -12.58 11.24 4.98
CA HIS A 33 -13.22 10.46 3.92
C HIS A 33 -14.02 9.28 4.48
N ALA A 34 -13.48 8.53 5.45
CA ALA A 34 -14.18 7.43 6.08
C ALA A 34 -15.40 7.90 6.87
N ALA A 35 -15.30 9.02 7.59
CA ALA A 35 -16.43 9.63 8.29
C ALA A 35 -17.54 10.06 7.32
N LYS A 36 -17.17 10.66 6.17
CA LYS A 36 -18.12 11.05 5.13
C LYS A 36 -18.89 9.84 4.56
N VAL A 37 -18.24 8.70 4.39
CA VAL A 37 -18.83 7.48 3.81
C VAL A 37 -19.60 6.66 4.83
N ALA A 38 -19.05 6.46 6.04
CA ALA A 38 -19.56 5.49 7.02
C ALA A 38 -20.08 6.14 8.32
N GLY A 39 -19.96 7.46 8.48
CA GLY A 39 -20.31 8.13 9.73
C GLY A 39 -19.45 7.66 10.91
N PRO A 40 -20.03 7.59 12.13
CA PRO A 40 -19.31 7.14 13.33
C PRO A 40 -18.74 5.72 13.23
N ALA A 41 -19.40 4.84 12.46
CA ALA A 41 -18.92 3.48 12.21
C ALA A 41 -17.62 3.41 11.40
N ALA A 42 -17.12 4.53 10.89
CA ALA A 42 -15.79 4.64 10.27
C ALA A 42 -14.65 4.13 11.15
N ILE A 43 -14.78 4.11 12.47
CA ILE A 43 -13.81 3.48 13.38
C ILE A 43 -13.54 2.02 12.98
N PHE A 44 -14.59 1.29 12.62
CA PHE A 44 -14.47 -0.12 12.22
C PHE A 44 -13.76 -0.30 10.88
N THR A 45 -13.74 0.70 10.01
CA THR A 45 -12.97 0.63 8.75
C THR A 45 -11.48 0.46 9.03
N TRP A 46 -10.96 1.19 10.00
CA TRP A 46 -9.55 1.12 10.43
C TRP A 46 -9.23 -0.20 11.13
N VAL A 47 -10.11 -0.66 12.02
CA VAL A 47 -9.92 -1.91 12.76
C VAL A 47 -9.93 -3.11 11.80
N ILE A 48 -10.94 -3.20 10.94
CA ILE A 48 -11.06 -4.29 9.96
C ILE A 48 -9.90 -4.20 8.95
N GLY A 49 -9.60 -3.01 8.43
CA GLY A 49 -8.49 -2.78 7.53
C GLY A 49 -7.16 -3.23 8.14
N ALA A 50 -6.89 -2.85 9.40
CA ALA A 50 -5.67 -3.27 10.10
C ALA A 50 -5.59 -4.79 10.28
N VAL A 51 -6.70 -5.45 10.64
CA VAL A 51 -6.75 -6.92 10.79
C VAL A 51 -6.43 -7.61 9.47
N VAL A 52 -7.05 -7.17 8.37
CA VAL A 52 -6.82 -7.75 7.04
C VAL A 52 -5.38 -7.52 6.58
N ILE A 53 -4.88 -6.30 6.68
CA ILE A 53 -3.50 -5.98 6.29
C ILE A 53 -2.49 -6.73 7.17
N LEU A 54 -2.74 -6.89 8.47
CA LEU A 54 -1.90 -7.68 9.37
C LEU A 54 -1.90 -9.15 8.96
N ALA A 55 -3.05 -9.74 8.64
CA ALA A 55 -3.14 -11.12 8.19
C ALA A 55 -2.34 -11.35 6.89
N ILE A 56 -2.43 -10.43 5.93
CA ILE A 56 -1.62 -10.43 4.71
C ILE A 56 -0.14 -10.28 5.05
N ALA A 57 0.22 -9.31 5.88
CA ALA A 57 1.59 -9.00 6.25
C ALA A 57 2.30 -10.15 6.98
N LEU A 58 1.58 -10.96 7.76
CA LEU A 58 2.11 -12.18 8.38
C LEU A 58 2.61 -13.18 7.34
N THR A 59 1.93 -13.31 6.20
CA THR A 59 2.38 -14.19 5.10
C THR A 59 3.67 -13.68 4.48
N TYR A 60 3.78 -12.38 4.29
CA TYR A 60 4.98 -11.73 3.77
C TYR A 60 6.12 -11.64 4.78
N ALA A 61 5.82 -11.60 6.09
CA ALA A 61 6.83 -11.65 7.13
C ALA A 61 7.61 -12.98 7.13
N GLU A 62 6.92 -14.10 6.90
CA GLU A 62 7.58 -15.41 6.72
C GLU A 62 8.42 -15.43 5.44
N LEU A 63 7.86 -14.96 4.31
CA LEU A 63 8.58 -14.91 3.04
C LEU A 63 9.82 -13.99 3.12
N GLY A 64 9.70 -12.82 3.74
CA GLY A 64 10.81 -11.89 3.92
C GLY A 64 11.91 -12.41 4.85
N ALA A 65 11.54 -13.25 5.82
CA ALA A 65 12.50 -13.96 6.67
C ALA A 65 13.22 -15.07 5.90
N MET A 66 12.51 -15.79 5.00
CA MET A 66 13.07 -16.85 4.15
C MET A 66 14.00 -16.31 3.07
N PHE A 67 13.61 -15.23 2.43
CA PHE A 67 14.31 -14.63 1.29
C PHE A 67 14.70 -13.18 1.62
N PRO A 68 15.75 -12.97 2.43
CA PRO A 68 16.19 -11.62 2.83
C PRO A 68 16.94 -10.93 1.69
N GLU A 69 16.19 -10.49 0.68
CA GLU A 69 16.68 -9.86 -0.54
C GLU A 69 16.06 -8.47 -0.73
N SER A 70 16.76 -7.60 -1.46
CA SER A 70 16.23 -6.31 -1.85
C SER A 70 15.09 -6.45 -2.86
N GLY A 71 13.94 -5.81 -2.59
CA GLY A 71 12.76 -5.87 -3.46
C GLY A 71 11.98 -7.20 -3.38
N GLY A 72 12.09 -7.93 -2.27
CA GLY A 72 11.57 -9.29 -2.09
C GLY A 72 10.11 -9.51 -2.51
N MET A 73 9.19 -8.59 -2.22
CA MET A 73 7.77 -8.78 -2.55
C MET A 73 7.50 -8.98 -4.05
N VAL A 74 8.31 -8.38 -4.92
CA VAL A 74 8.22 -8.53 -6.38
C VAL A 74 8.66 -9.93 -6.84
N ARG A 75 9.44 -10.66 -6.03
CA ARG A 75 10.09 -11.92 -6.39
C ARG A 75 9.36 -13.16 -5.88
N TYR A 76 8.69 -13.09 -4.72
CA TYR A 76 8.14 -14.28 -4.04
C TYR A 76 7.15 -15.10 -4.88
N ALA A 77 6.27 -14.40 -5.62
CA ALA A 77 5.33 -15.08 -6.51
C ALA A 77 6.04 -15.82 -7.66
N ARG A 78 7.20 -15.30 -8.13
CA ARG A 78 8.04 -15.94 -9.15
C ARG A 78 8.68 -17.22 -8.62
N TYR A 79 9.08 -17.26 -7.37
CA TYR A 79 9.69 -18.44 -6.75
C TYR A 79 8.71 -19.61 -6.61
N SER A 80 7.43 -19.30 -6.42
CA SER A 80 6.39 -20.30 -6.17
C SER A 80 5.59 -20.71 -7.40
N HIS A 81 5.46 -19.83 -8.43
CA HIS A 81 4.55 -20.02 -9.57
C HIS A 81 5.16 -19.66 -10.92
N GLY A 82 6.43 -19.25 -10.97
CA GLY A 82 7.09 -18.88 -12.21
C GLY A 82 6.91 -17.42 -12.62
N SER A 83 7.39 -17.08 -13.82
CA SER A 83 7.56 -15.69 -14.23
C SER A 83 6.26 -14.97 -14.55
N LEU A 84 5.20 -15.67 -15.02
CA LEU A 84 3.93 -15.03 -15.38
C LEU A 84 3.21 -14.48 -14.14
N VAL A 85 3.03 -15.31 -13.10
CA VAL A 85 2.42 -14.86 -11.83
C VAL A 85 3.32 -13.82 -11.16
N GLY A 86 4.64 -14.03 -11.21
CA GLY A 86 5.62 -13.06 -10.69
C GLY A 86 5.53 -11.72 -11.39
N PHE A 87 5.33 -11.69 -12.71
CA PHE A 87 5.18 -10.45 -13.48
C PHE A 87 3.90 -9.70 -13.11
N VAL A 88 2.76 -10.39 -13.05
CA VAL A 88 1.47 -9.75 -12.70
C VAL A 88 1.54 -9.17 -11.29
N ALA A 89 2.10 -9.91 -10.32
CA ALA A 89 2.28 -9.42 -8.95
C ALA A 89 3.22 -8.21 -8.88
N ALA A 90 4.34 -8.24 -9.62
CA ALA A 90 5.30 -7.15 -9.68
C ALA A 90 4.70 -5.90 -10.34
N TRP A 91 3.95 -6.08 -11.42
CA TRP A 91 3.26 -5.00 -12.12
C TRP A 91 2.19 -4.35 -11.26
N ALA A 92 1.33 -5.16 -10.60
CA ALA A 92 0.31 -4.66 -9.68
C ALA A 92 0.94 -3.87 -8.52
N ASN A 93 2.02 -4.38 -7.93
CA ASN A 93 2.73 -3.69 -6.88
C ASN A 93 3.38 -2.38 -7.38
N TRP A 94 3.96 -2.40 -8.59
CA TRP A 94 4.53 -1.18 -9.17
C TRP A 94 3.45 -0.13 -9.46
N ILE A 95 2.30 -0.51 -10.05
CA ILE A 95 1.16 0.41 -10.25
C ILE A 95 0.71 0.99 -8.91
N ALA A 96 0.52 0.16 -7.88
CA ALA A 96 0.12 0.62 -6.55
C ALA A 96 1.09 1.64 -5.96
N ILE A 97 2.38 1.49 -6.20
CA ILE A 97 3.42 2.35 -5.61
C ILE A 97 3.73 3.57 -6.50
N VAL A 98 3.70 3.45 -7.83
CA VAL A 98 3.96 4.60 -8.72
C VAL A 98 2.85 5.66 -8.60
N THR A 99 1.62 5.22 -8.33
CA THR A 99 0.48 6.12 -8.10
C THR A 99 0.54 6.86 -6.75
N VAL A 100 1.40 6.40 -5.82
CA VAL A 100 1.67 7.17 -4.59
C VAL A 100 2.42 8.48 -4.89
N ILE A 101 3.20 8.55 -5.95
CA ILE A 101 3.94 9.77 -6.29
C ILE A 101 2.99 10.95 -6.59
N PRO A 102 2.01 10.83 -7.50
CA PRO A 102 1.05 11.90 -7.76
C PRO A 102 0.09 12.15 -6.60
N ILE A 103 -0.38 11.13 -5.87
CA ILE A 103 -1.34 11.35 -4.76
C ILE A 103 -0.72 12.19 -3.63
N GLU A 104 0.57 12.01 -3.34
CA GLU A 104 1.25 12.81 -2.32
C GLU A 104 1.41 14.29 -2.77
N ALA A 105 1.61 14.53 -4.07
CA ALA A 105 1.60 15.88 -4.61
C ALA A 105 0.19 16.50 -4.56
N GLU A 106 -0.83 15.75 -4.97
CA GLU A 106 -2.24 16.20 -4.88
C GLU A 106 -2.65 16.51 -3.43
N ALA A 107 -2.23 15.67 -2.48
CA ALA A 107 -2.47 15.89 -1.07
C ALA A 107 -2.00 17.27 -0.60
N SER A 108 -0.77 17.62 -0.95
CA SER A 108 -0.19 18.92 -0.59
C SER A 108 -0.98 20.08 -1.19
N ILE A 109 -1.35 19.99 -2.46
CA ILE A 109 -2.08 21.05 -3.16
C ILE A 109 -3.54 21.13 -2.68
N GLN A 110 -4.19 20.00 -2.43
CA GLN A 110 -5.54 19.98 -1.86
C GLN A 110 -5.55 20.59 -0.44
N TYR A 111 -4.56 20.33 0.40
CA TYR A 111 -4.43 21.02 1.70
C TYR A 111 -4.21 22.52 1.54
N MET A 112 -3.40 22.94 0.55
CA MET A 112 -3.19 24.35 0.23
C MET A 112 -4.50 25.07 -0.15
N SER A 113 -5.44 24.38 -0.78
CA SER A 113 -6.72 24.98 -1.19
C SER A 113 -7.58 25.49 -0.03
N SER A 114 -7.31 25.07 1.18
CA SER A 114 -8.00 25.59 2.38
C SER A 114 -7.34 26.84 3.00
N TRP A 115 -6.26 27.35 2.43
CA TRP A 115 -5.64 28.60 2.87
C TRP A 115 -6.56 29.80 2.62
N PRO A 116 -6.46 30.86 3.43
CA PRO A 116 -7.38 32.00 3.38
C PRO A 116 -7.10 32.98 2.24
N TRP A 117 -6.52 32.50 1.12
CA TRP A 117 -6.21 33.32 -0.04
C TRP A 117 -7.01 32.88 -1.26
N PRO A 118 -7.61 33.82 -2.04
CA PRO A 118 -8.46 33.48 -3.19
C PRO A 118 -7.76 32.59 -4.23
N TRP A 119 -6.48 32.82 -4.48
CA TRP A 119 -5.72 31.99 -5.43
C TRP A 119 -5.55 30.55 -4.93
N ALA A 120 -5.38 30.35 -3.62
CA ALA A 120 -5.25 29.01 -3.04
C ALA A 120 -6.60 28.27 -3.11
N GLN A 121 -7.69 28.95 -2.75
CA GLN A 121 -9.04 28.38 -2.82
C GLN A 121 -9.48 28.01 -4.24
N SER A 122 -8.87 28.58 -5.27
CA SER A 122 -9.12 28.21 -6.66
C SER A 122 -8.45 26.91 -7.12
N LEU A 123 -7.56 26.31 -6.29
CA LEU A 123 -6.78 25.13 -6.69
C LEU A 123 -7.58 23.82 -6.65
N PHE A 124 -8.64 23.78 -5.83
CA PHE A 124 -9.48 22.58 -5.67
C PHE A 124 -10.94 23.02 -5.57
N GLN A 125 -11.79 22.47 -6.44
CA GLN A 125 -13.21 22.82 -6.52
C GLN A 125 -14.02 21.61 -6.94
N HIS A 126 -15.25 21.48 -6.44
CA HIS A 126 -16.17 20.40 -6.78
C HIS A 126 -15.60 18.98 -6.56
N GLY A 127 -14.69 18.83 -5.59
CA GLY A 127 -14.06 17.54 -5.28
C GLY A 127 -12.86 17.17 -6.16
N GLU A 128 -12.41 18.09 -7.06
CA GLU A 128 -11.31 17.85 -7.99
C GLU A 128 -10.29 19.01 -8.01
N LEU A 129 -9.06 18.69 -8.36
CA LEU A 129 -8.03 19.69 -8.66
C LEU A 129 -8.39 20.44 -9.96
N THR A 130 -8.39 21.75 -9.87
CA THR A 130 -8.53 22.63 -11.03
C THR A 130 -7.25 22.62 -11.89
N PRO A 131 -7.28 23.14 -13.13
CA PRO A 131 -6.07 23.24 -13.96
C PRO A 131 -4.86 23.89 -13.26
N PRO A 132 -4.98 25.00 -12.51
CA PRO A 132 -3.87 25.51 -11.68
C PRO A 132 -3.41 24.53 -10.60
N GLY A 133 -4.34 23.83 -9.93
CA GLY A 133 -4.01 22.80 -8.94
C GLY A 133 -3.22 21.64 -9.54
N LEU A 134 -3.62 21.17 -10.73
CA LEU A 134 -2.90 20.13 -11.48
C LEU A 134 -1.49 20.56 -11.87
N VAL A 135 -1.31 21.81 -12.33
CA VAL A 135 0.01 22.34 -12.66
C VAL A 135 0.92 22.37 -11.43
N LEU A 136 0.43 22.83 -10.28
CA LEU A 136 1.23 22.83 -9.05
C LEU A 136 1.55 21.41 -8.57
N SER A 137 0.60 20.48 -8.65
CA SER A 137 0.85 19.05 -8.34
C SER A 137 1.91 18.46 -9.28
N ALA A 138 1.83 18.77 -10.59
CA ALA A 138 2.84 18.35 -11.56
C ALA A 138 4.23 18.90 -11.24
N VAL A 139 4.31 20.17 -10.81
CA VAL A 139 5.58 20.80 -10.37
C VAL A 139 6.15 20.03 -9.16
N LEU A 140 5.34 19.66 -8.18
CA LEU A 140 5.80 18.86 -7.05
C LEU A 140 6.29 17.48 -7.47
N VAL A 141 5.60 16.79 -8.38
CA VAL A 141 6.06 15.50 -8.94
C VAL A 141 7.42 15.66 -9.63
N VAL A 142 7.63 16.77 -10.38
CA VAL A 142 8.94 17.08 -10.97
C VAL A 142 9.99 17.34 -9.88
N VAL A 143 9.65 18.03 -8.79
CA VAL A 143 10.57 18.21 -7.66
C VAL A 143 10.97 16.85 -7.07
N TYR A 144 10.03 15.93 -6.84
CA TYR A 144 10.34 14.58 -6.35
C TYR A 144 11.26 13.81 -7.31
N PHE A 145 11.01 13.94 -8.62
CA PHE A 145 11.87 13.38 -9.67
C PHE A 145 13.29 13.97 -9.59
N LEU A 146 13.42 15.29 -9.55
CA LEU A 146 14.72 15.98 -9.54
C LEU A 146 15.52 15.65 -8.27
N LEU A 147 14.88 15.56 -7.10
CA LEU A 147 15.53 15.16 -5.85
C LEU A 147 16.19 13.77 -5.95
N ASN A 148 15.62 12.87 -6.76
CA ASN A 148 16.17 11.53 -6.96
C ASN A 148 17.12 11.44 -8.16
N TYR A 149 16.98 12.34 -9.16
CA TYR A 149 17.73 12.29 -10.41
C TYR A 149 19.22 12.49 -10.23
N TRP A 150 19.62 13.28 -9.23
CA TRP A 150 21.01 13.53 -8.87
C TRP A 150 21.49 12.73 -7.64
N GLY A 151 20.73 11.73 -7.21
CA GLY A 151 21.15 10.82 -6.13
C GLY A 151 21.39 11.51 -4.79
N VAL A 152 20.42 12.27 -4.31
CA VAL A 152 20.59 13.21 -3.19
C VAL A 152 20.80 12.50 -1.85
N LYS A 153 22.04 12.35 -1.41
CA LYS A 153 22.41 11.89 -0.06
C LYS A 153 21.84 12.78 1.06
N VAL A 154 21.57 14.05 0.76
CA VAL A 154 20.96 15.03 1.69
C VAL A 154 19.55 14.61 2.09
N PHE A 155 18.75 14.15 1.12
CA PHE A 155 17.39 13.67 1.39
C PHE A 155 17.36 12.48 2.37
N ALA A 156 18.30 11.54 2.23
CA ALA A 156 18.38 10.39 3.13
C ALA A 156 18.66 10.79 4.59
N LYS A 157 19.44 11.82 4.84
CA LYS A 157 19.66 12.36 6.19
C LYS A 157 18.44 13.12 6.73
N ALA A 158 17.79 13.92 5.88
CA ALA A 158 16.57 14.63 6.25
C ALA A 158 15.40 13.67 6.52
N ASN A 159 15.33 12.53 5.84
CA ASN A 159 14.27 11.55 5.97
C ASN A 159 14.12 10.98 7.41
N ASN A 160 15.20 10.85 8.16
CA ASN A 160 15.12 10.41 9.56
C ASN A 160 14.40 11.43 10.45
N ALA A 161 14.70 12.73 10.28
CA ALA A 161 13.99 13.79 11.00
C ALA A 161 12.51 13.86 10.56
N ILE A 162 12.24 13.80 9.25
CA ILE A 162 10.89 13.75 8.69
C ILE A 162 10.11 12.57 9.27
N THR A 163 10.70 11.39 9.43
CA THR A 163 10.02 10.21 9.99
C THR A 163 9.59 10.43 11.45
N ILE A 164 10.39 11.12 12.26
CA ILE A 164 10.03 11.46 13.63
C ILE A 164 8.82 12.42 13.65
N PHE A 165 8.84 13.45 12.81
CA PHE A 165 7.73 14.38 12.66
C PHE A 165 6.44 13.67 12.20
N LYS A 166 6.53 12.78 11.22
CA LYS A 166 5.40 11.96 10.74
C LYS A 166 4.72 11.15 11.83
N PHE A 167 5.41 10.86 12.92
CA PHE A 167 4.85 10.12 14.05
C PHE A 167 4.25 11.04 15.11
N ILE A 168 4.96 12.11 15.45
CA ILE A 168 4.56 13.03 16.52
C ILE A 168 3.33 13.85 16.13
N ILE A 169 3.27 14.37 14.90
CA ILE A 169 2.20 15.28 14.48
C ILE A 169 0.83 14.58 14.46
N PRO A 170 0.64 13.38 13.90
CA PRO A 170 -0.65 12.68 13.96
C PRO A 170 -1.09 12.39 15.40
N ALA A 171 -0.17 11.92 16.25
CA ALA A 171 -0.49 11.64 17.64
C ALA A 171 -0.87 12.92 18.42
N ALA A 172 -0.09 14.00 18.24
CA ALA A 172 -0.39 15.30 18.84
C ALA A 172 -1.71 15.88 18.34
N THR A 173 -2.02 15.69 17.05
CA THR A 173 -3.29 16.12 16.45
C THR A 173 -4.48 15.42 17.12
N ALA A 174 -4.42 14.09 17.30
CA ALA A 174 -5.49 13.35 17.97
C ALA A 174 -5.72 13.85 19.40
N VAL A 175 -4.63 14.05 20.17
CA VAL A 175 -4.71 14.55 21.55
C VAL A 175 -5.24 15.98 21.60
N ALA A 176 -4.74 16.87 20.74
CA ALA A 176 -5.15 18.28 20.74
C ALA A 176 -6.62 18.45 20.37
N LEU A 177 -7.13 17.70 19.38
CA LEU A 177 -8.54 17.76 18.99
C LEU A 177 -9.46 17.27 20.10
N VAL A 178 -9.13 16.14 20.74
CA VAL A 178 -9.93 15.62 21.88
C VAL A 178 -9.92 16.59 23.06
N ALA A 179 -8.79 17.23 23.34
CA ALA A 179 -8.66 18.19 24.43
C ALA A 179 -9.39 19.51 24.17
N ALA A 180 -9.50 19.94 22.90
CA ALA A 180 -10.14 21.21 22.53
C ALA A 180 -11.67 21.12 22.45
N GLY A 181 -12.20 19.95 22.05
CA GLY A 181 -13.63 19.75 21.99
C GLY A 181 -13.96 18.30 21.60
N PHE A 182 -14.80 17.67 22.41
CA PHE A 182 -15.26 16.30 22.14
C PHE A 182 -16.76 16.21 22.36
N HIS A 183 -17.47 15.83 21.34
CA HIS A 183 -18.93 15.71 21.32
C HIS A 183 -19.34 14.23 21.28
N PRO A 184 -19.62 13.56 22.43
CA PRO A 184 -20.04 12.15 22.46
C PRO A 184 -21.33 11.89 21.67
N GLY A 185 -22.19 12.90 21.52
CA GLY A 185 -23.41 12.83 20.73
C GLY A 185 -23.18 12.49 19.24
N ASN A 186 -22.01 12.80 18.70
CA ASN A 186 -21.62 12.49 17.34
C ASN A 186 -21.55 10.96 17.06
N PHE A 187 -21.44 10.13 18.10
CA PHE A 187 -21.35 8.67 18.00
C PHE A 187 -22.70 7.94 18.02
N GLY A 188 -23.79 8.64 17.77
CA GLY A 188 -25.13 8.02 17.68
C GLY A 188 -26.08 8.38 18.82
N GLY A 189 -25.69 9.38 19.65
CA GLY A 189 -26.56 9.96 20.68
C GLY A 189 -27.47 11.06 20.12
N SER A 190 -28.17 11.75 21.02
CA SER A 190 -29.14 12.79 20.74
C SER A 190 -28.55 14.14 20.36
N SER A 191 -27.65 14.22 19.38
CA SER A 191 -27.24 15.52 18.87
C SER A 191 -28.27 16.10 17.90
N ALA A 192 -28.30 17.42 17.71
CA ALA A 192 -29.18 18.10 16.75
C ALA A 192 -29.00 17.61 15.29
N ALA A 193 -27.95 16.86 15.02
CA ALA A 193 -27.67 16.13 13.79
C ALA A 193 -28.52 14.85 13.61
N ASN A 194 -29.49 14.59 14.47
CA ASN A 194 -30.42 13.48 14.33
C ASN A 194 -31.41 13.73 13.18
N VAL A 195 -30.91 13.56 11.96
CA VAL A 195 -31.79 13.21 10.85
C VAL A 195 -32.30 11.80 11.16
N ALA A 196 -33.61 11.61 11.16
CA ALA A 196 -34.28 10.39 11.57
C ALA A 196 -33.63 9.16 10.93
N GLY A 197 -33.22 8.18 11.77
CA GLY A 197 -32.59 6.94 11.34
C GLY A 197 -31.06 6.87 11.52
N GLN A 198 -30.43 7.89 12.05
CA GLN A 198 -28.96 7.91 12.25
C GLN A 198 -28.61 7.32 13.62
N GLY A 199 -28.10 6.12 13.60
CA GLY A 199 -27.41 5.51 14.74
C GLY A 199 -25.90 5.57 14.56
N PHE A 200 -25.18 4.66 15.21
CA PHE A 200 -23.74 4.53 15.08
C PHE A 200 -23.29 4.22 13.63
N ALA A 201 -24.09 3.48 12.85
CA ALA A 201 -23.86 3.16 11.44
C ALA A 201 -24.99 3.74 10.56
N PRO A 202 -25.06 5.07 10.36
CA PRO A 202 -26.19 5.75 9.72
C PRO A 202 -26.40 5.33 8.27
N TYR A 203 -25.35 4.88 7.61
CA TYR A 203 -25.37 4.49 6.19
C TYR A 203 -25.27 2.97 5.99
N GLY A 204 -25.44 2.21 7.09
CA GLY A 204 -25.35 0.75 7.08
C GLY A 204 -23.91 0.21 7.06
N TRP A 205 -23.80 -1.10 7.26
CA TRP A 205 -22.49 -1.77 7.29
C TRP A 205 -21.84 -1.89 5.91
N SER A 206 -22.64 -1.89 4.84
CA SER A 206 -22.11 -1.84 3.47
C SER A 206 -21.26 -0.59 3.22
N ALA A 207 -21.65 0.54 3.79
CA ALA A 207 -20.86 1.78 3.72
C ALA A 207 -19.53 1.66 4.47
N VAL A 208 -19.50 0.99 5.64
CA VAL A 208 -18.26 0.71 6.37
C VAL A 208 -17.31 -0.14 5.53
N LEU A 209 -17.82 -1.23 4.93
CA LEU A 209 -17.04 -2.14 4.09
C LEU A 209 -16.51 -1.42 2.83
N THR A 210 -17.37 -0.63 2.18
CA THR A 210 -16.95 0.22 1.04
C THR A 210 -15.85 1.20 1.43
N ALA A 211 -15.98 1.86 2.58
CA ALA A 211 -14.99 2.84 3.03
C ALA A 211 -13.59 2.23 3.20
N ILE A 212 -13.47 0.95 3.57
CA ILE A 212 -12.17 0.27 3.66
C ILE A 212 -11.41 0.35 2.33
N ALA A 213 -12.10 0.14 1.22
CA ALA A 213 -11.50 0.11 -0.11
C ALA A 213 -11.42 1.50 -0.76
N THR A 214 -12.40 2.40 -0.50
CA THR A 214 -12.56 3.65 -1.25
C THR A 214 -12.16 4.91 -0.50
N SER A 215 -12.04 4.87 0.84
CA SER A 215 -11.67 6.04 1.65
C SER A 215 -10.16 6.12 1.97
N GLY A 216 -9.34 5.34 1.26
CA GLY A 216 -7.90 5.35 1.45
C GLY A 216 -7.40 4.58 2.68
N ILE A 217 -8.24 3.74 3.31
CA ILE A 217 -7.84 2.95 4.50
C ILE A 217 -6.74 1.95 4.14
N VAL A 218 -6.94 1.15 3.07
CA VAL A 218 -5.91 0.22 2.57
C VAL A 218 -4.65 0.97 2.14
N PHE A 219 -4.82 2.10 1.44
CA PHE A 219 -3.71 2.98 1.06
C PHE A 219 -2.93 3.47 2.28
N ALA A 220 -3.62 3.89 3.35
CA ALA A 220 -2.97 4.40 4.56
C ALA A 220 -2.09 3.36 5.26
N PHE A 221 -2.34 2.05 5.09
CA PHE A 221 -1.48 0.97 5.58
C PHE A 221 -0.41 0.52 4.57
N ASN A 222 -0.39 1.09 3.36
CA ASN A 222 0.62 0.79 2.37
C ASN A 222 1.98 1.30 2.84
N GLY A 223 3.02 0.44 2.81
CA GLY A 223 4.35 0.78 3.30
C GLY A 223 4.94 -0.27 4.24
N PHE A 224 4.15 -1.18 4.80
CA PHE A 224 4.66 -2.29 5.63
C PHE A 224 5.63 -3.19 4.87
N GLN A 225 5.61 -3.17 3.55
CA GLN A 225 6.56 -3.89 2.70
C GLN A 225 7.98 -3.29 2.72
N SER A 226 8.17 -2.07 3.21
CA SER A 226 9.49 -1.43 3.24
C SER A 226 10.52 -2.20 4.09
N PRO A 227 10.21 -2.69 5.30
CA PRO A 227 11.08 -3.59 6.04
C PRO A 227 11.38 -4.90 5.30
N ILE A 228 10.43 -5.43 4.53
CA ILE A 228 10.60 -6.65 3.73
C ILE A 228 11.56 -6.39 2.57
N ASN A 229 11.40 -5.27 1.87
CA ASN A 229 12.27 -4.88 0.76
C ASN A 229 13.70 -4.56 1.21
N LEU A 230 13.90 -4.25 2.50
CA LEU A 230 15.20 -4.01 3.14
C LEU A 230 15.70 -5.23 3.93
N ALA A 231 15.06 -6.39 3.79
CA ALA A 231 15.44 -7.59 4.55
C ALA A 231 16.90 -8.01 4.33
N GLY A 232 17.47 -7.75 3.14
CA GLY A 232 18.88 -7.98 2.84
C GLY A 232 19.85 -7.16 3.71
N GLU A 233 19.41 -5.98 4.20
CA GLU A 233 20.19 -5.08 5.07
C GLU A 233 19.92 -5.33 6.56
N ALA A 234 18.99 -6.23 6.88
CA ALA A 234 18.56 -6.50 8.25
C ALA A 234 19.60 -7.31 9.02
N ARG A 235 19.91 -6.88 10.25
CA ARG A 235 20.58 -7.73 11.24
C ARG A 235 19.59 -8.76 11.74
N ASN A 236 19.93 -10.06 11.68
CA ASN A 236 19.03 -11.16 12.04
C ASN A 236 17.64 -11.05 11.37
N PRO A 237 17.57 -11.16 10.02
CA PRO A 237 16.33 -10.91 9.28
C PRO A 237 15.16 -11.79 9.72
N GLY A 238 15.41 -13.04 10.09
CA GLY A 238 14.39 -13.96 10.61
C GLY A 238 13.63 -13.49 11.85
N ARG A 239 14.22 -12.57 12.63
CA ARG A 239 13.60 -11.98 13.83
C ARG A 239 13.17 -10.52 13.58
N ASN A 240 14.08 -9.73 13.00
CA ASN A 240 13.90 -8.27 12.96
C ASN A 240 12.90 -7.83 11.89
N VAL A 241 12.83 -8.53 10.76
CA VAL A 241 11.85 -8.22 9.70
C VAL A 241 10.41 -8.44 10.18
N PRO A 242 10.05 -9.62 10.75
CA PRO A 242 8.70 -9.82 11.30
C PRO A 242 8.31 -8.83 12.38
N ILE A 243 9.22 -8.55 13.32
CA ILE A 243 8.96 -7.56 14.38
C ILE A 243 8.70 -6.18 13.79
N ALA A 244 9.49 -5.79 12.80
CA ALA A 244 9.33 -4.48 12.13
C ALA A 244 8.01 -4.39 11.36
N VAL A 245 7.65 -5.42 10.61
CA VAL A 245 6.41 -5.47 9.81
C VAL A 245 5.18 -5.42 10.73
N ILE A 246 5.11 -6.32 11.72
CA ILE A 246 3.97 -6.39 12.64
C ILE A 246 3.89 -5.12 13.49
N GLY A 247 5.01 -4.68 14.05
CA GLY A 247 5.08 -3.50 14.90
C GLY A 247 4.68 -2.21 14.18
N SER A 248 5.11 -2.02 12.94
CA SER A 248 4.73 -0.84 12.14
C SER A 248 3.23 -0.79 11.85
N ILE A 249 2.61 -1.92 11.51
CA ILE A 249 1.16 -1.97 11.24
C ILE A 249 0.36 -1.73 12.53
N LEU A 250 0.71 -2.38 13.64
CA LEU A 250 -0.02 -2.22 14.90
C LEU A 250 0.07 -0.80 15.43
N LEU A 251 1.24 -0.19 15.35
CA LEU A 251 1.44 1.19 15.81
C LEU A 251 0.70 2.20 14.91
N ALA A 252 0.74 2.00 13.60
CA ALA A 252 -0.06 2.80 12.67
C ALA A 252 -1.56 2.64 12.93
N ALA A 253 -2.04 1.42 13.17
CA ALA A 253 -3.45 1.15 13.47
C ALA A 253 -3.94 1.89 14.73
N VAL A 254 -3.14 1.88 15.80
CA VAL A 254 -3.46 2.63 17.03
C VAL A 254 -3.60 4.13 16.75
N ILE A 255 -2.65 4.71 15.99
CA ILE A 255 -2.69 6.12 15.63
C ILE A 255 -3.91 6.43 14.77
N TYR A 256 -4.19 5.63 13.76
CA TYR A 256 -5.29 5.87 12.82
C TYR A 256 -6.67 5.73 13.48
N VAL A 257 -6.83 4.74 14.36
CA VAL A 257 -8.07 4.61 15.17
C VAL A 257 -8.22 5.81 16.10
N ALA A 258 -7.14 6.24 16.76
CA ALA A 258 -7.17 7.43 17.64
C ALA A 258 -7.52 8.70 16.85
N LEU A 259 -6.95 8.89 15.65
CA LEU A 259 -7.28 10.00 14.76
C LEU A 259 -8.73 9.96 14.29
N GLN A 260 -9.25 8.77 13.95
CA GLN A 260 -10.66 8.62 13.56
C GLN A 260 -11.61 9.00 14.69
N VAL A 261 -11.34 8.51 15.90
CA VAL A 261 -12.14 8.85 17.10
C VAL A 261 -12.04 10.35 17.40
N ALA A 262 -10.84 10.91 17.34
CA ALA A 262 -10.62 12.34 17.56
C ALA A 262 -11.36 13.19 16.52
N PHE A 263 -11.28 12.81 15.24
CA PHE A 263 -11.99 13.50 14.15
C PHE A 263 -13.49 13.50 14.39
N LEU A 264 -14.08 12.31 14.61
CA LEU A 264 -15.53 12.17 14.83
C LEU A 264 -16.01 12.96 16.05
N GLY A 265 -15.26 12.88 17.15
CA GLY A 265 -15.61 13.59 18.38
C GLY A 265 -15.44 15.10 18.29
N ALA A 266 -14.50 15.56 17.48
CA ALA A 266 -14.16 16.97 17.38
C ALA A 266 -15.01 17.75 16.36
N VAL A 267 -15.71 17.08 15.43
CA VAL A 267 -16.58 17.76 14.46
C VAL A 267 -17.69 18.52 15.21
N PRO A 268 -17.84 19.85 14.98
CA PRO A 268 -18.91 20.62 15.57
C PRO A 268 -20.29 20.08 15.14
N PRO A 269 -21.25 19.89 16.07
CA PRO A 269 -22.59 19.37 15.74
C PRO A 269 -23.33 20.17 14.68
N GLU A 270 -23.12 21.47 14.61
CA GLU A 270 -23.67 22.36 13.59
C GLU A 270 -23.17 22.06 12.17
N SER A 271 -21.99 21.47 12.03
CA SER A 271 -21.47 20.99 10.73
C SER A 271 -22.15 19.71 10.25
N LEU A 272 -22.87 19.02 11.12
CA LEU A 272 -23.56 17.75 10.84
C LEU A 272 -25.04 17.89 10.51
N VAL A 273 -25.54 19.10 10.28
CA VAL A 273 -26.97 19.36 9.95
C VAL A 273 -27.42 18.55 8.72
N ASN A 274 -26.53 18.38 7.74
CA ASN A 274 -26.78 17.56 6.55
C ASN A 274 -26.24 16.11 6.68
N GLY A 275 -25.99 15.65 7.91
CA GLY A 275 -25.35 14.36 8.20
C GLY A 275 -23.85 14.34 7.83
N TRP A 276 -23.24 13.16 7.99
CA TRP A 276 -21.81 12.97 7.71
C TRP A 276 -21.48 13.10 6.22
N HIS A 277 -22.37 12.75 5.33
CA HIS A 277 -22.22 12.96 3.87
C HIS A 277 -22.10 14.43 3.49
N GLY A 278 -22.67 15.34 4.30
CA GLY A 278 -22.63 16.79 4.07
C GLY A 278 -21.30 17.45 4.44
N ILE A 279 -20.38 16.74 5.07
CA ILE A 279 -19.06 17.29 5.40
C ILE A 279 -18.24 17.46 4.12
N ASP A 280 -17.73 18.66 3.91
CA ASP A 280 -16.87 18.99 2.76
C ASP A 280 -15.59 19.71 3.21
N TYR A 281 -14.68 18.93 3.82
CA TYR A 281 -13.38 19.41 4.24
C TYR A 281 -12.31 19.06 3.19
N HIS A 282 -11.70 20.10 2.58
CA HIS A 282 -10.56 19.92 1.66
C HIS A 282 -9.28 19.54 2.42
N SER A 283 -9.13 20.03 3.63
CA SER A 283 -8.06 19.66 4.57
C SER A 283 -8.66 19.27 5.91
N PRO A 284 -9.11 18.01 6.09
CA PRO A 284 -9.99 17.62 7.19
C PRO A 284 -9.52 18.05 8.56
N PHE A 285 -8.28 17.73 8.93
CA PHE A 285 -7.75 18.07 10.25
C PHE A 285 -7.41 19.54 10.42
N ALA A 286 -6.91 20.22 9.37
CA ALA A 286 -6.56 21.64 9.47
C ALA A 286 -7.82 22.52 9.59
N GLN A 287 -8.86 22.25 8.80
CA GLN A 287 -10.12 22.98 8.90
C GLN A 287 -10.83 22.70 10.22
N LEU A 288 -10.76 21.46 10.72
CA LEU A 288 -11.29 21.12 12.04
C LEU A 288 -10.53 21.82 13.16
N ALA A 289 -9.19 21.91 13.08
CA ALA A 289 -8.38 22.66 14.03
C ALA A 289 -8.76 24.15 14.05
N ILE A 290 -9.01 24.76 12.88
CA ILE A 290 -9.48 26.16 12.78
C ILE A 290 -10.86 26.30 13.42
N ALA A 291 -11.80 25.40 13.15
CA ALA A 291 -13.14 25.41 13.75
C ALA A 291 -13.11 25.35 15.29
N LEU A 292 -12.11 24.70 15.86
CA LEU A 292 -11.87 24.60 17.30
C LEU A 292 -10.94 25.69 17.87
N ASN A 293 -10.63 26.73 17.08
CA ASN A 293 -9.68 27.81 17.43
C ASN A 293 -8.25 27.34 17.74
N LEU A 294 -7.84 26.17 17.24
CA LEU A 294 -6.48 25.64 17.34
C LEU A 294 -5.62 26.10 16.17
N ASN A 295 -5.50 27.43 15.97
CA ASN A 295 -4.78 28.00 14.83
C ASN A 295 -3.32 27.55 14.73
N TRP A 296 -2.64 27.35 15.88
CA TRP A 296 -1.29 26.85 15.93
C TRP A 296 -1.18 25.43 15.32
N LEU A 297 -2.18 24.56 15.61
CA LEU A 297 -2.24 23.20 15.08
C LEU A 297 -2.51 23.23 13.56
N ALA A 298 -3.40 24.10 13.11
CA ALA A 298 -3.66 24.27 11.67
C ALA A 298 -2.38 24.66 10.90
N ILE A 299 -1.56 25.57 11.45
CA ILE A 299 -0.27 25.93 10.85
C ILE A 299 0.67 24.73 10.77
N VAL A 300 0.79 23.96 11.87
CA VAL A 300 1.61 22.74 11.91
C VAL A 300 1.12 21.72 10.88
N LEU A 301 -0.18 21.52 10.74
CA LEU A 301 -0.79 20.62 9.77
C LEU A 301 -0.57 21.07 8.33
N TYR A 302 -0.64 22.37 8.05
CA TYR A 302 -0.32 22.91 6.72
C TYR A 302 1.15 22.68 6.35
N ILE A 303 2.08 22.82 7.31
CA ILE A 303 3.50 22.51 7.07
C ILE A 303 3.68 21.00 6.84
N ASP A 304 3.06 20.17 7.69
CA ASP A 304 3.17 18.72 7.57
C ASP A 304 2.57 18.19 6.26
N ALA A 305 1.49 18.80 5.77
CA ALA A 305 0.88 18.44 4.49
C ALA A 305 1.79 18.66 3.26
N PHE A 306 2.90 19.37 3.43
CA PHE A 306 3.98 19.45 2.43
C PHE A 306 5.14 18.54 2.79
N VAL A 307 5.55 18.48 4.05
CA VAL A 307 6.76 17.76 4.49
C VAL A 307 6.55 16.24 4.41
N SER A 308 5.48 15.73 5.04
CA SER A 308 5.20 14.29 5.09
C SER A 308 4.90 13.70 3.71
N PRO A 309 3.99 14.26 2.90
CA PRO A 309 3.73 13.77 1.56
C PRO A 309 4.96 13.86 0.63
N SER A 310 5.71 14.97 0.66
CA SER A 310 6.92 15.12 -0.16
C SER A 310 8.00 14.09 0.18
N GLY A 311 8.15 13.78 1.48
CA GLY A 311 9.03 12.71 1.93
C GLY A 311 8.63 11.36 1.36
N THR A 312 7.35 11.04 1.41
CA THR A 312 6.79 9.79 0.87
C THR A 312 6.91 9.75 -0.65
N GLY A 313 6.45 10.78 -1.36
CA GLY A 313 6.52 10.85 -2.83
C GLY A 313 7.94 10.71 -3.38
N SER A 314 8.92 11.37 -2.75
CA SER A 314 10.34 11.22 -3.11
C SER A 314 10.87 9.81 -2.85
N THR A 315 10.50 9.18 -1.73
CA THR A 315 10.90 7.81 -1.39
C THR A 315 10.34 6.81 -2.41
N TYR A 316 9.08 6.99 -2.79
CA TYR A 316 8.44 6.09 -3.77
C TYR A 316 8.94 6.32 -5.19
N MET A 317 9.39 7.51 -5.56
CA MET A 317 10.09 7.74 -6.84
C MET A 317 11.37 6.87 -6.92
N ALA A 318 12.15 6.79 -5.84
CA ALA A 318 13.32 5.92 -5.78
C ALA A 318 12.94 4.42 -5.79
N THR A 319 11.91 4.05 -5.02
CA THR A 319 11.47 2.65 -4.89
C THR A 319 10.93 2.11 -6.19
N THR A 320 10.04 2.83 -6.88
CA THR A 320 9.47 2.44 -8.18
C THR A 320 10.53 2.33 -9.27
N THR A 321 11.54 3.19 -9.23
CA THR A 321 12.70 3.11 -10.14
C THR A 321 13.45 1.78 -9.96
N ARG A 322 13.68 1.37 -8.71
CA ARG A 322 14.33 0.07 -8.40
C ARG A 322 13.46 -1.12 -8.79
N MET A 323 12.13 -0.99 -8.68
CA MET A 323 11.20 -2.04 -9.10
C MET A 323 11.23 -2.26 -10.61
N ILE A 324 11.16 -1.21 -11.42
CA ILE A 324 11.28 -1.33 -12.89
C ILE A 324 12.65 -1.92 -13.29
N TYR A 325 13.72 -1.48 -12.63
CA TYR A 325 15.05 -2.06 -12.80
C TYR A 325 15.06 -3.56 -12.46
N ALA A 326 14.43 -3.97 -11.34
CA ALA A 326 14.36 -5.37 -10.96
C ALA A 326 13.52 -6.22 -11.95
N MET A 327 12.42 -5.67 -12.48
CA MET A 327 11.61 -6.32 -13.51
C MET A 327 12.40 -6.49 -14.82
N GLU A 328 13.25 -5.52 -15.19
CA GLU A 328 14.15 -5.68 -16.33
C GLU A 328 15.17 -6.80 -16.08
N ARG A 329 15.79 -6.86 -14.90
CA ARG A 329 16.71 -7.94 -14.51
C ARG A 329 16.05 -9.32 -14.52
N ASN A 330 14.75 -9.38 -14.38
CA ASN A 330 13.93 -10.59 -14.55
C ASN A 330 13.61 -10.89 -16.03
N ASN A 331 14.13 -10.13 -16.99
CA ASN A 331 13.83 -10.22 -18.42
C ASN A 331 12.34 -10.05 -18.76
N THR A 332 11.63 -9.21 -18.02
CA THR A 332 10.20 -8.93 -18.22
C THR A 332 9.91 -7.51 -18.69
N MET A 333 10.95 -6.67 -18.81
CA MET A 333 10.85 -5.27 -19.23
C MET A 333 11.98 -4.91 -20.21
N PRO A 334 11.83 -3.78 -20.96
CA PRO A 334 12.87 -3.30 -21.89
C PRO A 334 14.24 -3.14 -21.26
N ALA A 335 15.29 -3.62 -21.95
CA ALA A 335 16.69 -3.56 -21.51
C ALA A 335 17.21 -2.11 -21.23
N ILE A 336 16.52 -1.10 -21.76
CA ILE A 336 16.86 0.31 -21.48
C ILE A 336 16.72 0.63 -19.99
N PHE A 337 15.78 0.00 -19.27
CA PHE A 337 15.54 0.22 -17.85
C PHE A 337 16.64 -0.37 -16.95
N GLY A 338 17.45 -1.29 -17.47
CA GLY A 338 18.62 -1.85 -16.81
C GLY A 338 19.85 -0.93 -16.84
N ARG A 339 19.81 0.19 -17.59
CA ARG A 339 20.93 1.13 -17.69
C ARG A 339 21.01 2.01 -16.46
N VAL A 340 21.99 1.74 -15.61
CA VAL A 340 22.27 2.51 -14.38
C VAL A 340 23.30 3.59 -14.67
N HIS A 341 23.03 4.81 -14.20
CA HIS A 341 23.97 5.93 -14.35
C HIS A 341 25.20 5.72 -13.44
N PRO A 342 26.44 5.77 -13.98
CA PRO A 342 27.64 5.36 -13.24
C PRO A 342 27.92 6.19 -11.99
N LEU A 343 27.61 7.49 -12.01
CA LEU A 343 27.87 8.39 -10.88
C LEU A 343 26.77 8.36 -9.80
N PHE A 344 25.52 8.15 -10.20
CA PHE A 344 24.38 8.31 -9.29
C PHE A 344 23.75 6.97 -8.88
N GLY A 345 24.11 5.86 -9.53
CA GLY A 345 23.63 4.53 -9.18
C GLY A 345 22.14 4.29 -9.41
N VAL A 346 21.47 5.13 -10.23
CA VAL A 346 20.03 5.07 -10.52
C VAL A 346 19.78 4.84 -12.01
N SER A 347 18.70 4.13 -12.34
CA SER A 347 18.24 3.99 -13.73
C SER A 347 17.44 5.21 -14.14
N ARG A 348 18.07 6.13 -14.86
CA ARG A 348 17.39 7.33 -15.38
C ARG A 348 16.23 7.02 -16.33
N PRO A 349 16.32 6.04 -17.26
CA PRO A 349 15.18 5.68 -18.09
C PRO A 349 13.97 5.21 -17.27
N ALA A 350 14.18 4.41 -16.20
CA ALA A 350 13.12 3.98 -15.32
C ALA A 350 12.49 5.18 -14.56
N MET A 351 13.30 6.17 -14.17
CA MET A 351 12.79 7.39 -13.54
C MET A 351 11.90 8.21 -14.48
N TRP A 352 12.33 8.39 -15.74
CA TRP A 352 11.51 9.09 -16.74
C TRP A 352 10.21 8.36 -17.03
N PHE A 353 10.22 7.03 -17.05
CA PHE A 353 9.02 6.22 -17.20
C PHE A 353 8.06 6.41 -16.01
N ASN A 354 8.57 6.39 -14.76
CA ASN A 354 7.77 6.66 -13.58
C ASN A 354 7.18 8.08 -13.59
N LEU A 355 7.94 9.09 -14.02
CA LEU A 355 7.46 10.47 -14.16
C LEU A 355 6.31 10.56 -15.17
N ALA A 356 6.47 9.94 -16.34
CA ALA A 356 5.43 9.92 -17.37
C ALA A 356 4.15 9.25 -16.88
N VAL A 357 4.27 8.09 -16.20
CA VAL A 357 3.12 7.38 -15.63
C VAL A 357 2.49 8.17 -14.50
N SER A 358 3.28 8.85 -13.64
CA SER A 358 2.74 9.73 -12.60
C SER A 358 1.90 10.87 -13.18
N PHE A 359 2.32 11.46 -14.30
CA PHE A 359 1.52 12.49 -14.99
C PHE A 359 0.23 11.93 -15.60
N ILE A 360 0.26 10.69 -16.12
CA ILE A 360 -0.95 10.04 -16.62
C ILE A 360 -1.96 9.89 -15.49
N PHE A 361 -1.54 9.37 -14.33
CA PHE A 361 -2.45 9.23 -13.19
C PHE A 361 -2.93 10.58 -12.65
N LEU A 362 -2.07 11.58 -12.55
CA LEU A 362 -2.43 12.94 -12.16
C LEU A 362 -3.48 13.57 -13.09
N PHE A 363 -3.39 13.30 -14.38
CA PHE A 363 -4.34 13.84 -15.37
C PHE A 363 -5.72 13.18 -15.30
N PHE A 364 -5.76 11.84 -15.12
CA PHE A 364 -7.01 11.09 -15.11
C PHE A 364 -7.71 11.09 -13.75
N PHE A 365 -6.97 11.17 -12.66
CA PHE A 365 -7.51 11.13 -11.29
C PHE A 365 -7.15 12.43 -10.57
N ARG A 366 -8.08 13.38 -10.53
CA ARG A 366 -7.84 14.77 -10.12
C ARG A 366 -8.17 15.05 -8.66
N GLY A 367 -7.87 14.13 -7.76
CA GLY A 367 -8.13 14.31 -6.33
C GLY A 367 -7.68 13.13 -5.52
N TRP A 368 -7.24 13.43 -4.31
CA TRP A 368 -6.65 12.43 -3.40
C TRP A 368 -7.53 11.18 -3.25
N GLY A 369 -8.86 11.36 -3.06
CA GLY A 369 -9.78 10.24 -2.85
C GLY A 369 -9.85 9.26 -4.03
N ALA A 370 -9.85 9.77 -5.27
CA ALA A 370 -9.88 8.94 -6.47
C ALA A 370 -8.60 8.11 -6.61
N LEU A 371 -7.42 8.72 -6.45
CA LEU A 371 -6.15 8.01 -6.47
C LEU A 371 -6.01 7.01 -5.31
N ALA A 372 -6.47 7.36 -4.10
CA ALA A 372 -6.44 6.47 -2.95
C ALA A 372 -7.23 5.18 -3.18
N ALA A 373 -8.38 5.25 -3.86
CA ALA A 373 -9.17 4.09 -4.25
C ALA A 373 -8.43 3.22 -5.28
N VAL A 374 -7.84 3.82 -6.32
CA VAL A 374 -7.01 3.12 -7.33
C VAL A 374 -5.85 2.39 -6.66
N ILE A 375 -5.12 3.08 -5.79
CA ILE A 375 -3.98 2.50 -5.05
C ILE A 375 -4.44 1.34 -4.19
N SER A 376 -5.58 1.48 -3.49
CA SER A 376 -6.12 0.43 -2.63
C SER A 376 -6.39 -0.85 -3.40
N VAL A 377 -7.06 -0.77 -4.56
CA VAL A 377 -7.37 -1.93 -5.40
C VAL A 377 -6.09 -2.57 -5.97
N ALA A 378 -5.19 -1.78 -6.55
CA ALA A 378 -3.94 -2.28 -7.11
C ALA A 378 -3.05 -2.94 -6.04
N THR A 379 -2.99 -2.34 -4.85
CA THR A 379 -2.26 -2.87 -3.68
C THR A 379 -2.81 -4.24 -3.29
N VAL A 380 -4.13 -4.37 -3.17
CA VAL A 380 -4.75 -5.64 -2.76
C VAL A 380 -4.52 -6.73 -3.80
N ILE A 381 -4.59 -6.42 -5.11
CA ILE A 381 -4.26 -7.38 -6.17
C ILE A 381 -2.82 -7.89 -6.02
N SER A 382 -1.88 -7.01 -5.75
CA SER A 382 -0.48 -7.39 -5.47
C SER A 382 -0.37 -8.30 -4.24
N TYR A 383 -1.12 -7.99 -3.18
CA TYR A 383 -1.04 -8.69 -1.90
C TYR A 383 -1.67 -10.09 -1.91
N LEU A 384 -2.56 -10.41 -2.85
CA LEU A 384 -3.16 -11.74 -3.00
C LEU A 384 -2.12 -12.85 -3.20
N THR A 385 -0.98 -12.54 -3.78
CA THR A 385 0.05 -13.54 -4.07
C THR A 385 0.83 -14.02 -2.85
N GLY A 386 0.92 -13.22 -1.78
CA GLY A 386 1.64 -13.58 -0.56
C GLY A 386 1.09 -14.82 0.14
N PRO A 387 -0.21 -14.84 0.50
CA PRO A 387 -0.87 -16.00 1.10
C PRO A 387 -0.71 -17.29 0.31
N ILE A 388 -0.83 -17.21 -1.02
CA ILE A 388 -0.68 -18.36 -1.92
C ILE A 388 0.79 -18.80 -2.00
N SER A 389 1.71 -17.85 -2.20
CA SER A 389 3.14 -18.16 -2.37
C SER A 389 3.74 -18.83 -1.14
N VAL A 390 3.45 -18.32 0.07
CA VAL A 390 4.01 -18.90 1.31
C VAL A 390 3.55 -20.35 1.52
N MET A 391 2.27 -20.63 1.28
CA MET A 391 1.72 -21.97 1.46
C MET A 391 2.10 -22.92 0.33
N SER A 392 2.21 -22.41 -0.90
CA SER A 392 2.77 -23.17 -2.01
C SER A 392 4.21 -23.60 -1.75
N LEU A 393 5.09 -22.69 -1.29
CA LEU A 393 6.48 -22.99 -0.94
C LEU A 393 6.60 -23.94 0.26
N ARG A 394 5.68 -23.88 1.23
CA ARG A 394 5.63 -24.88 2.32
C ARG A 394 5.34 -26.29 1.80
N ARG A 395 4.59 -26.40 0.71
CA ARG A 395 4.21 -27.67 0.08
C ARG A 395 5.27 -28.17 -0.89
N THR A 396 5.76 -27.31 -1.80
CA THR A 396 6.65 -27.70 -2.92
C THR A 396 8.13 -27.78 -2.51
N SER A 397 8.52 -27.04 -1.48
CA SER A 397 9.91 -26.94 -1.04
C SER A 397 10.00 -26.93 0.49
N PRO A 398 9.61 -28.05 1.16
CA PRO A 398 9.58 -28.13 2.63
C PRO A 398 10.98 -28.07 3.26
N GLN A 399 12.02 -28.39 2.50
CA GLN A 399 13.43 -28.41 2.92
C GLN A 399 14.04 -27.03 3.07
N LEU A 400 13.42 -25.98 2.48
CA LEU A 400 13.94 -24.61 2.57
C LEU A 400 14.06 -24.15 4.02
N HIS A 401 15.15 -23.48 4.33
CA HIS A 401 15.35 -22.89 5.64
C HIS A 401 14.32 -21.80 5.92
N ARG A 402 13.58 -21.93 7.03
CA ARG A 402 12.57 -20.97 7.49
C ARG A 402 12.95 -20.42 8.85
N PRO A 403 13.69 -19.29 8.90
CA PRO A 403 14.05 -18.67 10.16
C PRO A 403 12.83 -18.29 11.02
N LEU A 404 11.72 -17.98 10.35
CA LEU A 404 10.41 -17.80 10.95
C LEU A 404 9.42 -18.76 10.31
N ARG A 405 8.80 -19.61 11.11
CA ARG A 405 7.67 -20.45 10.72
C ARG A 405 6.49 -20.12 11.61
N LEU A 406 5.57 -19.31 11.12
CA LEU A 406 4.43 -18.86 11.90
C LEU A 406 3.45 -20.02 12.15
N PRO A 407 3.12 -20.32 13.41
CA PRO A 407 2.08 -21.28 13.73
C PRO A 407 0.71 -20.73 13.28
N GLY A 408 -0.19 -21.61 12.83
CA GLY A 408 -1.54 -21.22 12.40
C GLY A 408 -1.62 -20.50 11.05
N LEU A 409 -0.50 -20.34 10.32
CA LEU A 409 -0.51 -19.67 9.01
C LEU A 409 -1.40 -20.41 7.98
N SER A 410 -1.62 -21.71 8.18
CA SER A 410 -2.59 -22.50 7.39
C SER A 410 -4.03 -22.02 7.51
N LEU A 411 -4.39 -21.31 8.57
CA LEU A 411 -5.69 -20.65 8.76
C LEU A 411 -5.63 -19.17 8.39
N VAL A 412 -4.53 -18.50 8.72
CA VAL A 412 -4.36 -17.06 8.43
C VAL A 412 -4.24 -16.80 6.94
N ALA A 413 -3.54 -17.63 6.18
CA ALA A 413 -3.33 -17.41 4.75
C ALA A 413 -4.65 -17.47 3.93
N PRO A 414 -5.51 -18.50 4.05
CA PRO A 414 -6.82 -18.49 3.39
C PRO A 414 -7.71 -17.34 3.87
N PHE A 415 -7.71 -17.02 5.16
CA PHE A 415 -8.43 -15.86 5.70
C PHE A 415 -7.95 -14.56 5.05
N ALA A 416 -6.63 -14.34 4.98
CA ALA A 416 -6.04 -13.16 4.33
C ALA A 416 -6.44 -13.04 2.86
N PHE A 417 -6.43 -14.16 2.11
CA PHE A 417 -6.81 -14.17 0.70
C PHE A 417 -8.30 -13.86 0.51
N VAL A 418 -9.18 -14.45 1.32
CA VAL A 418 -10.63 -14.20 1.27
C VAL A 418 -10.93 -12.74 1.61
N CYS A 419 -10.34 -12.21 2.68
CA CYS A 419 -10.54 -10.81 3.07
C CYS A 419 -10.00 -9.84 2.02
N ALA A 420 -8.85 -10.12 1.41
CA ALA A 420 -8.33 -9.34 0.30
C ALA A 420 -9.29 -9.34 -0.90
N SER A 421 -9.86 -10.49 -1.24
CA SER A 421 -10.88 -10.62 -2.30
C SER A 421 -12.15 -9.83 -1.99
N LEU A 422 -12.59 -9.83 -0.73
CA LEU A 422 -13.73 -9.02 -0.28
C LEU A 422 -13.43 -7.53 -0.39
N ILE A 423 -12.21 -7.06 -0.07
CA ILE A 423 -11.82 -5.66 -0.28
C ILE A 423 -11.87 -5.27 -1.76
N LEU A 424 -11.43 -6.16 -2.67
CA LEU A 424 -11.58 -5.93 -4.12
C LEU A 424 -13.04 -5.80 -4.53
N TYR A 425 -13.92 -6.62 -3.96
CA TYR A 425 -15.34 -6.56 -4.21
C TYR A 425 -15.99 -5.28 -3.65
N TRP A 426 -15.61 -4.84 -2.43
CA TRP A 426 -16.11 -3.63 -1.78
C TRP A 426 -15.62 -2.33 -2.43
N ALA A 427 -14.60 -2.40 -3.29
CA ALA A 427 -14.09 -1.24 -4.03
C ALA A 427 -15.08 -0.68 -5.07
N LYS A 428 -16.19 -1.37 -5.27
CA LYS A 428 -17.29 -1.05 -6.17
C LYS A 428 -16.97 -1.26 -7.66
N TRP A 429 -18.00 -1.64 -8.39
CA TRP A 429 -18.03 -1.53 -9.84
C TRP A 429 -18.26 -0.05 -10.23
N PRO A 430 -17.61 0.51 -11.28
CA PRO A 430 -16.71 -0.19 -12.23
C PRO A 430 -15.23 -0.23 -11.81
N LEU A 431 -14.80 0.44 -10.74
CA LEU A 431 -13.39 0.62 -10.36
C LEU A 431 -12.62 -0.72 -10.31
N THR A 432 -13.20 -1.75 -9.69
CA THR A 432 -12.55 -3.07 -9.62
C THR A 432 -12.24 -3.63 -11.01
N GLY A 433 -13.20 -3.53 -11.95
CA GLY A 433 -13.00 -3.95 -13.33
C GLY A 433 -11.95 -3.14 -14.08
N GLU A 434 -11.97 -1.82 -13.92
CA GLU A 434 -11.02 -0.91 -14.56
C GLU A 434 -9.58 -1.19 -14.13
N ILE A 435 -9.34 -1.41 -12.84
CA ILE A 435 -8.01 -1.72 -12.34
C ILE A 435 -7.54 -3.11 -12.77
N ILE A 436 -8.44 -4.10 -12.84
CA ILE A 436 -8.11 -5.42 -13.38
C ILE A 436 -7.69 -5.30 -14.85
N VAL A 437 -8.41 -4.51 -15.65
CA VAL A 437 -8.01 -4.24 -17.05
C VAL A 437 -6.64 -3.57 -17.10
N LEU A 438 -6.37 -2.58 -16.24
CA LEU A 438 -5.06 -1.93 -16.13
C LEU A 438 -3.93 -2.93 -15.82
N MET A 439 -4.20 -3.96 -14.99
CA MET A 439 -3.24 -5.02 -14.73
C MET A 439 -2.94 -5.84 -15.99
N LEU A 440 -3.93 -6.06 -16.85
CA LEU A 440 -3.78 -6.86 -18.07
C LEU A 440 -3.06 -6.10 -19.21
N VAL A 441 -3.07 -4.77 -19.20
CA VAL A 441 -2.43 -3.93 -20.23
C VAL A 441 -0.92 -4.21 -20.37
N ALA A 442 -0.26 -4.65 -19.34
CA ALA A 442 1.18 -4.97 -19.40
C ALA A 442 1.49 -6.38 -19.93
N LEU A 443 0.50 -7.27 -20.03
CA LEU A 443 0.72 -8.64 -20.48
C LEU A 443 1.34 -8.75 -21.90
N PRO A 444 0.97 -7.92 -22.91
CA PRO A 444 1.64 -7.92 -24.20
C PRO A 444 3.15 -7.69 -24.09
N VAL A 445 3.60 -6.82 -23.17
CA VAL A 445 5.03 -6.58 -22.93
C VAL A 445 5.68 -7.85 -22.39
N TYR A 446 5.05 -8.50 -21.40
CA TYR A 446 5.53 -9.76 -20.85
C TYR A 446 5.64 -10.84 -21.93
N PHE A 447 4.59 -11.06 -22.74
CA PHE A 447 4.59 -12.06 -23.79
C PHE A 447 5.63 -11.80 -24.87
N TYR A 448 5.85 -10.53 -25.23
CA TYR A 448 6.92 -10.16 -26.17
C TYR A 448 8.30 -10.60 -25.65
N TYR A 449 8.62 -10.32 -24.38
CA TYR A 449 9.92 -10.69 -23.80
C TYR A 449 10.06 -12.19 -23.59
N GLN A 450 9.00 -12.90 -23.25
CA GLN A 450 9.00 -14.36 -23.16
C GLN A 450 9.20 -15.01 -24.53
N ALA A 451 8.55 -14.50 -25.57
CA ALA A 451 8.76 -14.97 -26.95
C ALA A 451 10.23 -14.78 -27.38
N LYS A 452 10.83 -13.62 -27.06
CA LYS A 452 12.24 -13.34 -27.34
C LYS A 452 13.19 -14.26 -26.56
N ALA A 453 12.81 -14.68 -25.36
CA ALA A 453 13.55 -15.65 -24.54
C ALA A 453 13.34 -17.12 -24.96
N GLY A 454 12.51 -17.40 -25.97
CA GLY A 454 12.23 -18.77 -26.46
C GLY A 454 11.24 -19.55 -25.61
N TRP A 455 10.38 -18.87 -24.82
CA TRP A 455 9.32 -19.46 -24.00
C TRP A 455 9.80 -20.58 -23.06
N PRO A 456 10.84 -20.37 -22.26
CA PRO A 456 11.30 -21.41 -21.36
C PRO A 456 10.21 -21.72 -20.33
N ASP A 457 9.91 -23.01 -20.15
CA ASP A 457 8.92 -23.54 -19.19
C ASP A 457 7.48 -23.03 -19.35
N PHE A 458 7.13 -22.41 -20.51
CA PHE A 458 5.84 -21.74 -20.73
C PHE A 458 4.62 -22.59 -20.35
N LYS A 459 4.60 -23.88 -20.73
CA LYS A 459 3.46 -24.78 -20.40
C LYS A 459 3.29 -24.94 -18.89
N THR A 460 4.39 -25.06 -18.16
CA THR A 460 4.38 -25.23 -16.68
C THR A 460 4.02 -23.90 -16.01
N GLU A 461 4.57 -22.80 -16.49
CA GLU A 461 4.23 -21.46 -15.99
C GLU A 461 2.76 -21.11 -16.23
N LEU A 462 2.23 -21.41 -17.43
CA LEU A 462 0.81 -21.21 -17.73
C LEU A 462 -0.08 -22.07 -16.82
N LYS A 463 0.30 -23.36 -16.59
CA LYS A 463 -0.42 -24.22 -15.65
C LYS A 463 -0.40 -23.66 -14.23
N GLY A 464 0.73 -23.10 -13.78
CA GLY A 464 0.87 -22.43 -12.49
C GLY A 464 0.06 -21.11 -12.37
N ALA A 465 -0.24 -20.46 -13.52
CA ALA A 465 -0.92 -19.17 -13.56
C ALA A 465 -2.45 -19.26 -13.77
N TRP A 466 -3.00 -20.43 -14.18
CA TRP A 466 -4.41 -20.56 -14.53
C TRP A 466 -5.37 -20.10 -13.44
N TRP A 467 -5.03 -20.32 -12.17
CA TRP A 467 -5.83 -19.84 -11.04
C TRP A 467 -6.00 -18.31 -11.06
N MET A 468 -4.93 -17.57 -11.37
CA MET A 468 -4.94 -16.09 -11.40
C MET A 468 -5.65 -15.58 -12.66
N ILE A 469 -5.42 -16.22 -13.80
CA ILE A 469 -6.07 -15.89 -15.07
C ILE A 469 -7.59 -16.08 -14.97
N ALA A 470 -8.05 -17.09 -14.23
CA ALA A 470 -9.47 -17.32 -13.99
C ALA A 470 -10.01 -16.43 -12.85
N TYR A 471 -9.23 -16.20 -11.79
CA TYR A 471 -9.64 -15.44 -10.61
C TYR A 471 -9.97 -13.98 -10.94
N LEU A 472 -9.08 -13.28 -11.65
CA LEU A 472 -9.27 -11.84 -11.92
C LEU A 472 -10.56 -11.55 -12.73
N PRO A 473 -10.88 -12.24 -13.82
CA PRO A 473 -12.16 -12.08 -14.49
C PRO A 473 -13.35 -12.48 -13.62
N THR A 474 -13.20 -13.52 -12.77
CA THR A 474 -14.28 -13.97 -11.88
C THR A 474 -14.62 -12.90 -10.85
N ILE A 475 -13.63 -12.28 -10.20
CA ILE A 475 -13.90 -11.22 -9.22
C ILE A 475 -14.49 -9.97 -9.90
N ALA A 476 -14.06 -9.64 -11.12
CA ALA A 476 -14.64 -8.57 -11.92
C ALA A 476 -16.11 -8.86 -12.28
N ALA A 477 -16.41 -10.08 -12.71
CA ALA A 477 -17.78 -10.51 -13.01
C ALA A 477 -18.68 -10.51 -11.76
N LEU A 478 -18.15 -10.94 -10.61
CA LEU A 478 -18.87 -10.88 -9.34
C LEU A 478 -19.14 -9.43 -8.92
N SER A 479 -18.17 -8.52 -9.10
CA SER A 479 -18.38 -7.09 -8.84
C SER A 479 -19.42 -6.48 -9.76
N TYR A 480 -19.45 -6.87 -11.03
CA TYR A 480 -20.47 -6.45 -12.00
C TYR A 480 -21.87 -6.98 -11.64
N CYS A 481 -21.98 -8.28 -11.34
CA CYS A 481 -23.26 -8.94 -11.04
C CYS A 481 -23.76 -8.70 -9.61
N GLY A 482 -22.90 -8.21 -8.73
CA GLY A 482 -23.16 -8.06 -7.30
C GLY A 482 -24.24 -7.06 -6.95
N SER A 483 -24.41 -6.83 -5.65
CA SER A 483 -25.42 -5.94 -5.13
C SER A 483 -25.20 -4.47 -5.50
N THR A 484 -26.26 -3.70 -5.51
CA THR A 484 -26.25 -2.26 -5.79
C THR A 484 -25.49 -1.47 -4.74
N GLU A 485 -25.40 -1.97 -3.52
CA GLU A 485 -24.62 -1.40 -2.41
C GLU A 485 -23.13 -1.28 -2.78
N PHE A 486 -22.62 -2.23 -3.55
CA PHE A 486 -21.25 -2.24 -4.05
C PHE A 486 -21.15 -1.86 -5.55
N GLY A 487 -22.12 -1.09 -6.06
CA GLY A 487 -22.13 -0.58 -7.43
C GLY A 487 -22.41 -1.61 -8.51
N GLY A 488 -22.71 -2.85 -8.16
CA GLY A 488 -23.11 -3.91 -9.09
C GLY A 488 -24.52 -3.71 -9.64
N HIS A 489 -24.92 -4.59 -10.56
CA HIS A 489 -26.23 -4.52 -11.22
C HIS A 489 -27.36 -5.21 -10.45
N GLY A 490 -27.12 -5.72 -9.23
CA GLY A 490 -28.13 -6.29 -8.36
C GLY A 490 -28.62 -7.68 -8.78
N TYR A 491 -27.92 -8.39 -9.67
CA TYR A 491 -28.26 -9.77 -10.01
C TYR A 491 -28.07 -10.73 -8.82
N ILE A 492 -27.11 -10.39 -7.93
CA ILE A 492 -26.86 -11.12 -6.69
C ILE A 492 -27.25 -10.19 -5.54
N PRO A 493 -28.22 -10.59 -4.66
CA PRO A 493 -28.64 -9.78 -3.54
C PRO A 493 -27.53 -9.56 -2.52
N TYR A 494 -27.60 -8.41 -1.80
CA TYR A 494 -26.71 -8.08 -0.70
C TYR A 494 -26.66 -9.21 0.36
N GLY A 495 -25.47 -9.53 0.81
CA GLY A 495 -25.19 -10.61 1.75
C GLY A 495 -24.85 -11.93 1.06
N TRP A 496 -25.62 -12.36 0.07
CA TRP A 496 -25.30 -13.54 -0.75
C TRP A 496 -24.08 -13.30 -1.62
N ASP A 497 -23.93 -12.10 -2.17
CA ASP A 497 -22.79 -11.67 -2.97
C ASP A 497 -21.46 -11.85 -2.21
N MET A 498 -21.37 -11.36 -0.97
CA MET A 498 -20.19 -11.53 -0.13
C MET A 498 -19.93 -13.00 0.19
N GLY A 499 -20.97 -13.78 0.45
CA GLY A 499 -20.86 -15.23 0.68
C GLY A 499 -20.29 -15.95 -0.53
N ILE A 500 -20.76 -15.63 -1.73
CA ILE A 500 -20.26 -16.20 -3.00
C ILE A 500 -18.81 -15.79 -3.23
N VAL A 501 -18.47 -14.51 -3.03
CA VAL A 501 -17.09 -14.03 -3.13
C VAL A 501 -16.18 -14.80 -2.18
N ALA A 502 -16.59 -15.00 -0.92
CA ALA A 502 -15.78 -15.71 0.07
C ALA A 502 -15.56 -17.19 -0.32
N VAL A 503 -16.62 -17.88 -0.75
CA VAL A 503 -16.52 -19.31 -1.15
C VAL A 503 -15.67 -19.48 -2.40
N LEU A 504 -15.88 -18.67 -3.43
CA LEU A 504 -15.07 -18.72 -4.65
C LEU A 504 -13.61 -18.32 -4.39
N SER A 505 -13.39 -17.33 -3.54
CA SER A 505 -12.02 -16.94 -3.15
C SER A 505 -11.30 -18.07 -2.42
N LEU A 506 -11.98 -18.80 -1.54
CA LEU A 506 -11.41 -19.96 -0.87
C LEU A 506 -11.07 -21.09 -1.87
N PHE A 507 -11.93 -21.31 -2.88
CA PHE A 507 -11.64 -22.24 -3.98
C PHE A 507 -10.40 -21.81 -4.76
N PHE A 508 -10.31 -20.55 -5.18
CA PHE A 508 -9.15 -20.03 -5.92
C PHE A 508 -7.87 -20.03 -5.09
N TYR A 509 -7.97 -19.77 -3.78
CA TYR A 509 -6.84 -19.90 -2.86
C TYR A 509 -6.27 -21.32 -2.88
N HIS A 510 -7.11 -22.35 -2.69
CA HIS A 510 -6.66 -23.74 -2.70
C HIS A 510 -6.14 -24.16 -4.08
N TRP A 511 -6.77 -23.71 -5.16
CA TRP A 511 -6.27 -23.94 -6.52
C TRP A 511 -4.90 -23.28 -6.71
N GLY A 512 -4.74 -22.02 -6.30
CA GLY A 512 -3.47 -21.32 -6.35
C GLY A 512 -2.37 -22.04 -5.59
N VAL A 513 -2.62 -22.42 -4.33
CA VAL A 513 -1.65 -23.19 -3.54
C VAL A 513 -1.31 -24.53 -4.20
N ALA A 514 -2.31 -25.22 -4.78
CA ALA A 514 -2.10 -26.51 -5.46
C ALA A 514 -1.36 -26.39 -6.79
N SER A 515 -1.44 -25.26 -7.48
CA SER A 515 -0.82 -25.04 -8.79
C SER A 515 0.65 -24.62 -8.74
N GLY A 516 1.15 -24.24 -7.55
CA GLY A 516 2.56 -23.89 -7.39
C GLY A 516 3.48 -25.10 -7.57
N TRP A 517 4.71 -24.83 -7.96
CA TRP A 517 5.73 -25.83 -8.27
C TRP A 517 7.13 -25.33 -7.87
N HIS A 518 8.11 -26.24 -7.83
CA HIS A 518 9.49 -25.88 -7.56
C HIS A 518 10.10 -25.24 -8.82
N THR A 519 10.29 -23.92 -8.79
CA THR A 519 10.73 -23.16 -9.96
C THR A 519 12.27 -23.11 -10.03
N ARG A 520 12.83 -23.04 -11.25
CA ARG A 520 14.27 -22.80 -11.44
C ARG A 520 14.78 -21.52 -10.78
N TYR A 521 13.91 -20.52 -10.62
CA TYR A 521 14.25 -19.25 -9.94
C TYR A 521 14.52 -19.43 -8.47
N LEU A 522 13.95 -20.47 -7.86
CA LEU A 522 14.20 -20.85 -6.49
C LEU A 522 15.59 -21.50 -6.35
N ASP A 523 15.99 -22.36 -7.32
CA ASP A 523 17.33 -22.97 -7.33
C ASP A 523 18.43 -21.92 -7.46
N GLU A 524 18.21 -20.87 -8.26
CA GLU A 524 19.14 -19.74 -8.39
C GLU A 524 19.37 -19.01 -7.06
N VAL A 525 18.32 -18.88 -6.24
CA VAL A 525 18.39 -18.22 -4.93
C VAL A 525 19.07 -19.12 -3.88
N ASP A 526 18.73 -20.40 -3.86
CA ASP A 526 19.32 -21.34 -2.92
C ASP A 526 20.83 -21.46 -3.12
N SER A 527 21.31 -21.51 -4.37
CA SER A 527 22.74 -21.54 -4.69
C SER A 527 23.49 -20.30 -4.18
N VAL A 528 22.88 -19.10 -4.29
CA VAL A 528 23.46 -17.85 -3.80
C VAL A 528 23.49 -17.80 -2.27
N HIS A 529 22.47 -18.34 -1.61
CA HIS A 529 22.43 -18.43 -0.13
C HIS A 529 23.49 -19.36 0.40
N GLU A 530 23.67 -20.56 -0.17
CA GLU A 530 24.70 -21.50 0.21
C GLU A 530 26.12 -20.91 0.04
N GLU A 531 26.40 -20.27 -1.08
CA GLU A 531 27.69 -19.58 -1.29
C GLU A 531 27.95 -18.48 -0.25
N THR A 532 26.89 -17.75 0.12
CA THR A 532 26.98 -16.66 1.10
C THR A 532 27.26 -17.21 2.49
N GLU A 533 26.54 -18.27 2.91
CA GLU A 533 26.78 -18.91 4.21
C GLU A 533 28.19 -19.53 4.31
N VAL A 534 28.64 -20.20 3.26
CA VAL A 534 30.02 -20.74 3.23
C VAL A 534 31.06 -19.65 3.36
N ARG A 535 30.83 -18.50 2.72
CA ARG A 535 31.73 -17.35 2.80
C ARG A 535 31.73 -16.72 4.19
N ASP A 536 30.55 -16.55 4.80
CA ASP A 536 30.42 -15.96 6.14
C ASP A 536 31.03 -16.87 7.22
N ARG A 537 30.87 -18.20 7.10
CA ARG A 537 31.56 -19.17 7.95
C ARG A 537 33.09 -19.10 7.82
N LYS A 538 33.59 -18.97 6.58
CA LYS A 538 35.04 -18.79 6.32
C LYS A 538 35.57 -17.48 6.87
N ARG A 539 34.77 -16.41 6.85
CA ARG A 539 35.15 -15.11 7.41
C ARG A 539 35.17 -15.15 8.94
N ALA A 540 34.13 -15.72 9.57
CA ALA A 540 34.08 -15.91 11.02
C ALA A 540 35.25 -16.79 11.53
N ALA A 541 35.61 -17.83 10.79
CA ALA A 541 36.76 -18.68 11.13
C ALA A 541 38.13 -17.96 11.01
N ARG A 542 38.22 -16.89 10.20
CA ARG A 542 39.42 -16.05 10.06
C ARG A 542 39.51 -14.94 11.11
N GLU A 543 38.39 -14.53 11.68
CA GLU A 543 38.30 -13.49 12.71
C GLU A 543 38.43 -14.03 14.13
N VAL A 544 38.53 -15.38 14.33
CA VAL A 544 38.91 -15.97 15.60
C VAL A 544 40.40 -15.73 15.81
N PRO A 545 40.84 -14.98 16.86
CA PRO A 545 42.26 -14.71 17.08
C PRO A 545 42.96 -16.06 17.31
N GLN A 546 43.95 -16.35 16.49
CA GLN A 546 44.97 -17.37 16.82
C GLN A 546 45.81 -16.83 17.97
N GLY A 547 45.36 -17.08 19.21
CA GLY A 547 46.12 -16.57 20.36
C GLY A 547 45.40 -16.74 21.67
N ALA A 548 45.45 -17.92 22.24
CA ALA A 548 45.55 -18.14 23.68
C ALA A 548 46.55 -19.26 23.95
#